data_149c58d7c4e5e8617a643c75b82b85a9
#
_entry.id   149c58d7c4e5e8617a643c75b82b85a9
#
_cell.length_a   1.000
_cell.length_b   1.000
_cell.length_c   1.000
_cell.angle_alpha   90.00
_cell.angle_beta   90.00
_cell.angle_gamma   90.00
#
_symmetry.space_group_name_H-M   'P 1'
#
loop_
_entity.id
_entity.type
_entity.pdbx_description
1 polymer ?
#
loop_
_entity_poly.entity_id
_entity_poly.type
_entity_poly.pdbx_seq_one_letter_code
_entity_poly.pdbx_strand_id
1 'polypeptide(L)'
;MGPCFSWVRTEHPDIRDMQDLINMLGQQVQRLELFGVVAWFIWSHRNRLRLNEKGLPSEKIFEVAKIYLSDYQAKCLTSRMKQPKENTKWQPPVEGIYKTNYDGVVFTESGEAGIGVIVRDARGEVITALARKILYPGSMEVLEALAARKATKFVVELGLSSSILEGDSEVVYRALQASDWHHSSIGEIVNDTVSMVGSLRTFSFSHTRQQGNNAAHALAK
;
A
#
# COMPACT_ATOMS: atom_id res chain seq x y z
N MET A 1 -34.73 12.29 10.29
CA MET A 1 -33.66 11.66 11.08
C MET A 1 -34.23 10.36 11.64
N GLY A 2 -33.58 9.21 11.39
CA GLY A 2 -34.03 7.92 11.93
C GLY A 2 -33.80 7.79 13.44
N PRO A 3 -34.30 6.75 14.09
CA PRO A 3 -34.26 6.58 15.54
C PRO A 3 -32.85 6.56 16.17
N CYS A 4 -31.81 6.39 15.36
CA CYS A 4 -30.42 6.27 15.82
C CYS A 4 -29.83 7.52 16.47
N PHE A 5 -30.33 8.71 16.16
CA PHE A 5 -29.86 9.99 16.70
C PHE A 5 -30.97 10.82 17.35
N SER A 6 -32.08 10.18 17.73
CA SER A 6 -33.20 10.87 18.40
C SER A 6 -32.78 11.52 19.73
N TRP A 7 -31.82 10.93 20.43
CA TRP A 7 -31.24 11.44 21.67
C TRP A 7 -30.55 12.82 21.50
N VAL A 8 -30.02 13.12 20.30
CA VAL A 8 -29.38 14.43 20.04
C VAL A 8 -30.36 15.58 20.26
N ARG A 9 -31.64 15.41 19.85
CA ARG A 9 -32.67 16.44 20.03
C ARG A 9 -33.22 16.52 21.46
N THR A 10 -33.22 15.41 22.18
CA THR A 10 -33.77 15.35 23.54
C THR A 10 -32.76 15.74 24.59
N GLU A 11 -31.48 15.38 24.41
CA GLU A 11 -30.41 15.63 25.38
C GLU A 11 -29.60 16.89 25.08
N HIS A 12 -29.60 17.35 23.82
CA HIS A 12 -28.80 18.51 23.37
C HIS A 12 -29.59 19.44 22.46
N PRO A 13 -30.54 20.22 23.03
CA PRO A 13 -31.39 21.16 22.26
C PRO A 13 -30.59 22.31 21.62
N ASP A 14 -29.36 22.57 22.07
CA ASP A 14 -28.51 23.68 21.60
C ASP A 14 -27.77 23.41 20.29
N ILE A 15 -27.84 22.16 19.74
CA ILE A 15 -27.22 21.83 18.46
C ILE A 15 -28.01 22.44 17.32
N ARG A 16 -27.46 23.50 16.70
CA ARG A 16 -28.06 24.25 15.62
C ARG A 16 -27.60 23.80 14.24
N ASP A 17 -26.35 23.36 14.13
CA ASP A 17 -25.74 23.01 12.86
C ASP A 17 -24.83 21.77 12.97
N MET A 18 -24.24 21.40 11.84
CA MET A 18 -23.34 20.24 11.76
C MET A 18 -22.05 20.46 12.56
N GLN A 19 -21.56 21.70 12.67
CA GLN A 19 -20.36 22.04 13.39
C GLN A 19 -20.55 21.80 14.89
N ASP A 20 -21.69 22.23 15.44
CA ASP A 20 -22.07 21.98 16.84
C ASP A 20 -22.14 20.48 17.12
N LEU A 21 -22.74 19.71 16.21
CA LEU A 21 -22.82 18.26 16.32
C LEU A 21 -21.45 17.60 16.32
N ILE A 22 -20.55 17.99 15.41
CA ILE A 22 -19.18 17.46 15.33
C ILE A 22 -18.39 17.81 16.58
N ASN A 23 -18.49 19.06 17.07
CA ASN A 23 -17.80 19.49 18.29
C ASN A 23 -18.26 18.71 19.52
N MET A 24 -19.57 18.47 19.65
CA MET A 24 -20.13 17.66 20.74
C MET A 24 -19.67 16.19 20.64
N LEU A 25 -19.73 15.60 19.44
CA LEU A 25 -19.31 14.21 19.23
C LEU A 25 -17.80 14.05 19.38
N GLY A 26 -17.01 15.09 19.09
CA GLY A 26 -15.55 15.09 19.23
C GLY A 26 -15.06 14.86 20.66
N GLN A 27 -15.88 15.17 21.66
CA GLN A 27 -15.62 14.83 23.06
C GLN A 27 -15.77 13.33 23.36
N GLN A 28 -16.40 12.57 22.46
CA GLN A 28 -16.62 11.12 22.58
C GLN A 28 -16.18 10.43 21.27
N VAL A 29 -14.89 10.10 21.19
CA VAL A 29 -14.25 9.57 19.97
C VAL A 29 -15.04 8.42 19.33
N GLN A 30 -15.53 7.47 20.11
CA GLN A 30 -16.30 6.32 19.60
C GLN A 30 -17.61 6.74 18.91
N ARG A 31 -18.27 7.79 19.40
CA ARG A 31 -19.50 8.32 18.78
C ARG A 31 -19.19 9.08 17.49
N LEU A 32 -18.07 9.80 17.45
CA LEU A 32 -17.62 10.51 16.26
C LEU A 32 -17.24 9.52 15.14
N GLU A 33 -16.52 8.44 15.46
CA GLU A 33 -16.19 7.39 14.50
C GLU A 33 -17.44 6.75 13.91
N LEU A 34 -18.40 6.36 14.76
CA LEU A 34 -19.66 5.79 14.33
C LEU A 34 -20.47 6.75 13.47
N PHE A 35 -20.53 8.03 13.86
CA PHE A 35 -21.19 9.07 13.07
C PHE A 35 -20.58 9.18 11.67
N GLY A 36 -19.25 9.21 11.55
CA GLY A 36 -18.55 9.29 10.26
C GLY A 36 -18.87 8.09 9.36
N VAL A 37 -18.86 6.88 9.92
CA VAL A 37 -19.18 5.65 9.16
C VAL A 37 -20.65 5.65 8.73
N VAL A 38 -21.58 6.01 9.59
CA VAL A 38 -23.02 6.12 9.24
C VAL A 38 -23.25 7.16 8.15
N ALA A 39 -22.63 8.32 8.26
CA ALA A 39 -22.73 9.39 7.26
C ALA A 39 -22.22 8.92 5.88
N TRP A 40 -21.11 8.17 5.86
CA TRP A 40 -20.56 7.57 4.63
C TRP A 40 -21.53 6.54 4.01
N PHE A 41 -22.14 5.67 4.81
CA PHE A 41 -23.13 4.71 4.32
C PHE A 41 -24.39 5.39 3.76
N ILE A 42 -24.88 6.47 4.40
CA ILE A 42 -26.01 7.26 3.90
C ILE A 42 -25.65 7.90 2.56
N TRP A 43 -24.48 8.52 2.46
CA TRP A 43 -24.00 9.13 1.23
C TRP A 43 -23.86 8.09 0.11
N SER A 44 -23.24 6.93 0.39
CA SER A 44 -23.09 5.83 -0.55
C SER A 44 -24.43 5.28 -1.02
N HIS A 45 -25.40 5.10 -0.10
CA HIS A 45 -26.76 4.68 -0.42
C HIS A 45 -27.44 5.66 -1.38
N ARG A 46 -27.38 6.96 -1.05
CA ARG A 46 -27.94 8.02 -1.90
C ARG A 46 -27.35 8.02 -3.30
N ASN A 47 -26.04 7.85 -3.42
CA ASN A 47 -25.36 7.82 -4.72
C ASN A 47 -25.76 6.60 -5.55
N ARG A 48 -25.88 5.41 -4.95
CA ARG A 48 -26.37 4.20 -5.62
C ARG A 48 -27.79 4.38 -6.15
N LEU A 49 -28.68 4.95 -5.35
CA LEU A 49 -30.05 5.23 -5.80
C LEU A 49 -30.07 6.20 -7.00
N ARG A 50 -29.18 7.20 -7.02
CA ARG A 50 -29.08 8.14 -8.18
C ARG A 50 -28.57 7.44 -9.45
N LEU A 51 -27.81 6.36 -9.31
CA LEU A 51 -27.31 5.54 -10.43
C LEU A 51 -28.22 4.38 -10.78
N ASN A 52 -29.45 4.33 -10.23
CA ASN A 52 -30.42 3.22 -10.37
C ASN A 52 -29.87 1.87 -9.91
N GLU A 53 -28.89 1.87 -8.98
CA GLU A 53 -28.37 0.64 -8.35
C GLU A 53 -29.17 0.29 -7.08
N LYS A 54 -29.20 -0.99 -6.74
CA LYS A 54 -29.80 -1.44 -5.47
C LYS A 54 -28.94 -0.96 -4.30
N GLY A 55 -29.48 -0.05 -3.50
CA GLY A 55 -28.86 0.39 -2.23
C GLY A 55 -29.21 -0.54 -1.07
N LEU A 56 -28.48 -0.39 0.04
CA LEU A 56 -28.87 -1.02 1.33
C LEU A 56 -30.19 -0.43 1.82
N PRO A 57 -31.11 -1.21 2.38
CA PRO A 57 -32.31 -0.66 3.05
C PRO A 57 -31.89 0.35 4.13
N SER A 58 -32.55 1.52 4.17
CA SER A 58 -32.19 2.62 5.09
C SER A 58 -32.22 2.20 6.56
N GLU A 59 -33.13 1.28 6.92
CA GLU A 59 -33.28 0.74 8.28
C GLU A 59 -32.05 -0.09 8.72
N LYS A 60 -31.33 -0.68 7.76
CA LYS A 60 -30.14 -1.52 8.02
C LYS A 60 -28.82 -0.74 8.05
N ILE A 61 -28.81 0.51 7.58
CA ILE A 61 -27.58 1.30 7.47
C ILE A 61 -26.85 1.39 8.81
N PHE A 62 -27.56 1.65 9.89
CA PHE A 62 -26.95 1.81 11.22
C PHE A 62 -26.31 0.52 11.73
N GLU A 63 -27.00 -0.60 11.61
CA GLU A 63 -26.46 -1.91 12.05
C GLU A 63 -25.25 -2.33 11.22
N VAL A 64 -25.31 -2.15 9.91
CA VAL A 64 -24.18 -2.43 9.03
C VAL A 64 -22.99 -1.52 9.33
N ALA A 65 -23.22 -0.24 9.61
CA ALA A 65 -22.17 0.71 10.00
C ALA A 65 -21.51 0.32 11.34
N LYS A 66 -22.28 -0.14 12.31
CA LYS A 66 -21.73 -0.66 13.59
C LYS A 66 -20.83 -1.88 13.38
N ILE A 67 -21.30 -2.86 12.61
CA ILE A 67 -20.53 -4.07 12.31
C ILE A 67 -19.24 -3.69 11.59
N TYR A 68 -19.32 -2.85 10.56
CA TYR A 68 -18.15 -2.37 9.81
C TYR A 68 -17.13 -1.69 10.71
N LEU A 69 -17.58 -0.79 11.60
CA LEU A 69 -16.69 -0.10 12.54
C LEU A 69 -16.03 -1.08 13.51
N SER A 70 -16.79 -2.03 14.04
CA SER A 70 -16.27 -3.07 14.93
C SER A 70 -15.21 -3.94 14.25
N ASP A 71 -15.46 -4.40 13.03
CA ASP A 71 -14.51 -5.18 12.24
C ASP A 71 -13.24 -4.38 11.91
N TYR A 72 -13.40 -3.11 11.58
CA TYR A 72 -12.27 -2.20 11.32
C TYR A 72 -11.43 -2.00 12.59
N GLN A 73 -12.05 -1.72 13.73
CA GLN A 73 -11.37 -1.55 15.01
C GLN A 73 -10.65 -2.83 15.45
N ALA A 74 -11.27 -4.00 15.28
CA ALA A 74 -10.65 -5.30 15.56
C ALA A 74 -9.39 -5.53 14.69
N LYS A 75 -9.47 -5.21 13.39
CA LYS A 75 -8.31 -5.28 12.49
C LYS A 75 -7.22 -4.26 12.84
N CYS A 76 -7.59 -3.06 13.25
CA CYS A 76 -6.64 -2.05 13.71
C CYS A 76 -5.96 -2.44 15.03
N LEU A 77 -6.68 -3.06 15.96
CA LEU A 77 -6.11 -3.57 17.21
C LEU A 77 -5.13 -4.72 16.95
N THR A 78 -5.46 -5.66 16.07
CA THR A 78 -4.53 -6.73 15.68
C THR A 78 -3.31 -6.18 14.92
N SER A 79 -3.47 -5.09 14.17
CA SER A 79 -2.35 -4.39 13.54
C SER A 79 -1.49 -3.60 14.53
N ARG A 80 -2.06 -3.05 15.61
CA ARG A 80 -1.32 -2.36 16.69
C ARG A 80 -0.58 -3.33 17.63
N MET A 81 -1.03 -4.57 17.75
CA MET A 81 -0.32 -5.63 18.47
C MET A 81 0.86 -6.22 17.68
N LYS A 82 1.06 -5.82 16.42
CA LYS A 82 2.34 -6.05 15.74
C LYS A 82 3.41 -5.29 16.50
N GLN A 83 4.38 -6.07 17.02
CA GLN A 83 5.53 -5.69 17.85
C GLN A 83 6.15 -4.33 17.51
N PRO A 84 6.85 -3.66 18.45
CA PRO A 84 7.53 -2.40 18.19
C PRO A 84 8.34 -2.55 16.91
N LYS A 85 8.18 -1.59 15.98
CA LYS A 85 8.90 -1.57 14.70
C LYS A 85 10.39 -1.64 15.01
N GLU A 86 10.97 -2.84 14.99
CA GLU A 86 12.41 -2.96 14.92
C GLU A 86 12.85 -2.12 13.73
N ASN A 87 13.78 -1.20 13.96
CA ASN A 87 14.46 -0.48 12.91
C ASN A 87 15.18 -1.53 12.05
N THR A 88 14.50 -1.97 11.02
CA THR A 88 15.03 -3.00 10.12
C THR A 88 16.09 -2.33 9.26
N LYS A 89 17.33 -2.34 9.75
CA LYS A 89 18.49 -1.93 8.96
C LYS A 89 18.65 -2.92 7.81
N TRP A 90 19.08 -2.41 6.67
CA TRP A 90 19.47 -3.26 5.55
C TRP A 90 20.52 -4.30 6.00
N GLN A 91 20.36 -5.54 5.57
CA GLN A 91 21.29 -6.63 5.88
C GLN A 91 22.01 -7.07 4.60
N PRO A 92 23.34 -7.24 4.62
CA PRO A 92 24.08 -7.73 3.48
C PRO A 92 23.67 -9.18 3.14
N PRO A 93 23.80 -9.59 1.87
CA PRO A 93 23.63 -10.99 1.48
C PRO A 93 24.83 -11.83 1.94
N VAL A 94 24.76 -13.15 1.77
CA VAL A 94 25.90 -14.03 1.96
C VAL A 94 26.92 -13.87 0.83
N GLU A 95 28.17 -14.28 1.07
CA GLU A 95 29.26 -14.14 0.09
C GLU A 95 28.94 -14.85 -1.25
N GLY A 96 29.28 -14.20 -2.36
CA GLY A 96 28.99 -14.68 -3.71
C GLY A 96 27.56 -14.38 -4.21
N ILE A 97 26.74 -13.72 -3.41
CA ILE A 97 25.40 -13.25 -3.81
C ILE A 97 25.36 -11.73 -3.81
N TYR A 98 24.67 -11.14 -4.78
CA TYR A 98 24.39 -9.71 -4.84
C TYR A 98 22.99 -9.43 -4.33
N LYS A 99 22.82 -8.34 -3.59
CA LYS A 99 21.48 -7.87 -3.19
C LYS A 99 21.14 -6.60 -3.96
N THR A 100 20.03 -6.64 -4.65
CA THR A 100 19.53 -5.57 -5.50
C THR A 100 18.26 -4.99 -4.88
N ASN A 101 18.37 -3.79 -4.33
CA ASN A 101 17.23 -3.05 -3.84
C ASN A 101 16.64 -2.19 -4.97
N TYR A 102 15.32 -2.10 -5.03
CA TYR A 102 14.58 -1.29 -6.00
C TYR A 102 13.45 -0.52 -5.32
N ASP A 103 13.10 0.63 -5.89
CA ASP A 103 12.02 1.48 -5.40
C ASP A 103 11.47 2.37 -6.51
N GLY A 104 10.22 2.82 -6.35
CA GLY A 104 9.54 3.78 -7.20
C GLY A 104 9.08 5.01 -6.43
N VAL A 105 9.28 6.22 -6.97
CA VAL A 105 8.84 7.48 -6.37
C VAL A 105 8.04 8.29 -7.38
N VAL A 106 6.90 8.85 -6.94
CA VAL A 106 6.03 9.70 -7.79
C VAL A 106 6.37 11.17 -7.59
N PHE A 107 6.49 11.90 -8.69
CA PHE A 107 6.59 13.36 -8.73
C PHE A 107 5.26 13.95 -9.14
N THR A 108 4.40 14.22 -8.15
CA THR A 108 3.00 14.65 -8.38
C THR A 108 2.87 15.94 -9.18
N GLU A 109 3.81 16.86 -9.05
CA GLU A 109 3.79 18.15 -9.74
C GLU A 109 4.07 18.03 -11.25
N SER A 110 4.92 17.09 -11.66
CA SER A 110 5.31 16.90 -13.07
C SER A 110 4.57 15.77 -13.77
N GLY A 111 3.78 14.95 -13.04
CA GLY A 111 3.16 13.74 -13.60
C GLY A 111 4.17 12.66 -13.99
N GLU A 112 5.37 12.70 -13.43
CA GLU A 112 6.45 11.77 -13.68
C GLU A 112 6.72 10.88 -12.46
N ALA A 113 7.56 9.88 -12.64
CA ALA A 113 8.02 9.00 -11.58
C ALA A 113 9.50 8.66 -11.77
N GLY A 114 10.18 8.37 -10.66
CA GLY A 114 11.54 7.88 -10.65
C GLY A 114 11.60 6.40 -10.26
N ILE A 115 12.52 5.68 -10.85
CA ILE A 115 12.90 4.32 -10.47
C ILE A 115 14.35 4.36 -10.02
N GLY A 116 14.60 3.86 -8.80
CA GLY A 116 15.92 3.70 -8.22
C GLY A 116 16.26 2.22 -8.02
N VAL A 117 17.47 1.83 -8.42
CA VAL A 117 18.01 0.48 -8.23
C VAL A 117 19.43 0.59 -7.70
N ILE A 118 19.77 -0.20 -6.69
CA ILE A 118 21.13 -0.29 -6.15
C ILE A 118 21.50 -1.74 -5.92
N VAL A 119 22.69 -2.12 -6.38
CA VAL A 119 23.26 -3.46 -6.23
C VAL A 119 24.44 -3.41 -5.28
N ARG A 120 24.42 -4.27 -4.25
CA ARG A 120 25.47 -4.35 -3.23
C ARG A 120 25.94 -5.77 -3.03
N ASP A 121 27.20 -5.94 -2.66
CA ASP A 121 27.80 -7.21 -2.33
C ASP A 121 27.62 -7.63 -0.85
N ALA A 122 28.25 -8.72 -0.45
CA ALA A 122 28.23 -9.25 0.91
C ALA A 122 28.90 -8.32 1.95
N ARG A 123 29.74 -7.38 1.53
CA ARG A 123 30.36 -6.36 2.38
C ARG A 123 29.51 -5.10 2.50
N GLY A 124 28.41 -5.03 1.71
CA GLY A 124 27.58 -3.84 1.60
C GLY A 124 28.17 -2.78 0.67
N GLU A 125 29.22 -3.12 -0.08
CA GLU A 125 29.82 -2.21 -1.06
C GLU A 125 28.92 -2.11 -2.30
N VAL A 126 28.75 -0.88 -2.79
CA VAL A 126 27.93 -0.62 -3.98
C VAL A 126 28.70 -1.09 -5.22
N ILE A 127 28.16 -2.09 -5.90
CA ILE A 127 28.70 -2.59 -7.18
C ILE A 127 28.24 -1.68 -8.31
N THR A 128 26.96 -1.31 -8.32
CA THR A 128 26.38 -0.44 -9.33
C THR A 128 25.05 0.12 -8.86
N ALA A 129 24.57 1.17 -9.54
CA ALA A 129 23.28 1.77 -9.30
C ALA A 129 22.65 2.28 -10.59
N LEU A 130 21.32 2.41 -10.61
CA LEU A 130 20.55 2.97 -11.70
C LEU A 130 19.51 3.92 -11.14
N ALA A 131 19.41 5.10 -11.71
CA ALA A 131 18.30 6.03 -11.52
C ALA A 131 17.65 6.30 -12.88
N ARG A 132 16.34 6.22 -12.98
CA ARG A 132 15.61 6.43 -14.22
C ARG A 132 14.31 7.17 -13.99
N LYS A 133 14.08 8.19 -14.77
CA LYS A 133 12.83 8.93 -14.83
C LYS A 133 11.90 8.35 -15.89
N ILE A 134 10.63 8.23 -15.57
CA ILE A 134 9.57 7.73 -16.47
C ILE A 134 8.30 8.57 -16.30
N LEU A 135 7.36 8.46 -17.23
CA LEU A 135 6.00 8.97 -16.99
C LEU A 135 5.34 8.14 -15.89
N TYR A 136 4.58 8.81 -15.01
CA TYR A 136 3.85 8.09 -13.96
C TYR A 136 2.79 7.16 -14.57
N PRO A 137 2.81 5.86 -14.24
CA PRO A 137 1.91 4.87 -14.84
C PRO A 137 0.47 4.89 -14.29
N GLY A 138 0.11 5.91 -13.49
CA GLY A 138 -1.24 6.07 -12.92
C GLY A 138 -1.52 5.23 -11.67
N SER A 139 -0.65 4.31 -11.29
CA SER A 139 -0.77 3.49 -10.08
C SER A 139 0.59 3.28 -9.41
N MET A 140 0.63 3.37 -8.09
CA MET A 140 1.84 3.09 -7.30
C MET A 140 2.23 1.61 -7.39
N GLU A 141 1.27 0.71 -7.40
CA GLU A 141 1.52 -0.73 -7.55
C GLU A 141 2.19 -1.05 -8.89
N VAL A 142 1.73 -0.40 -9.97
CA VAL A 142 2.34 -0.55 -11.30
C VAL A 142 3.75 0.03 -11.31
N LEU A 143 3.99 1.17 -10.67
CA LEU A 143 5.31 1.78 -10.57
C LEU A 143 6.29 0.87 -9.84
N GLU A 144 5.89 0.30 -8.71
CA GLU A 144 6.70 -0.65 -7.94
C GLU A 144 7.01 -1.93 -8.73
N ALA A 145 6.01 -2.46 -9.45
CA ALA A 145 6.21 -3.61 -10.32
C ALA A 145 7.18 -3.30 -11.48
N LEU A 146 7.09 -2.10 -12.07
CA LEU A 146 8.03 -1.62 -13.08
C LEU A 146 9.45 -1.45 -12.52
N ALA A 147 9.58 -1.01 -11.26
CA ALA A 147 10.87 -0.92 -10.58
C ALA A 147 11.49 -2.31 -10.38
N ALA A 148 10.70 -3.30 -9.93
CA ALA A 148 11.13 -4.69 -9.83
C ALA A 148 11.59 -5.27 -11.17
N ARG A 149 10.80 -5.07 -12.24
CA ARG A 149 11.15 -5.50 -13.60
C ARG A 149 12.44 -4.84 -14.10
N LYS A 150 12.60 -3.54 -13.84
CA LYS A 150 13.80 -2.82 -14.24
C LYS A 150 15.04 -3.29 -13.48
N ALA A 151 14.92 -3.56 -12.19
CA ALA A 151 15.98 -4.13 -11.36
C ALA A 151 16.39 -5.52 -11.86
N THR A 152 15.43 -6.39 -12.15
CA THR A 152 15.68 -7.71 -12.71
C THR A 152 16.41 -7.65 -14.04
N LYS A 153 15.91 -6.83 -14.97
CA LYS A 153 16.58 -6.61 -16.26
C LYS A 153 18.01 -6.12 -16.09
N PHE A 154 18.23 -5.20 -15.16
CA PHE A 154 19.55 -4.61 -14.90
C PHE A 154 20.55 -5.64 -14.39
N VAL A 155 20.19 -6.51 -13.44
CA VAL A 155 21.10 -7.57 -12.96
C VAL A 155 21.37 -8.63 -14.02
N VAL A 156 20.40 -8.97 -14.85
CA VAL A 156 20.58 -9.91 -15.98
C VAL A 156 21.56 -9.32 -17.02
N GLU A 157 21.36 -8.05 -17.43
CA GLU A 157 22.25 -7.35 -18.39
C GLU A 157 23.69 -7.24 -17.88
N LEU A 158 23.88 -7.14 -16.57
CA LEU A 158 25.21 -7.08 -15.95
C LEU A 158 25.85 -8.45 -15.69
N GLY A 159 25.15 -9.53 -15.97
CA GLY A 159 25.64 -10.89 -15.71
C GLY A 159 25.78 -11.25 -14.24
N LEU A 160 25.06 -10.58 -13.34
CA LEU A 160 25.06 -10.85 -11.90
C LEU A 160 24.18 -12.07 -11.60
N SER A 161 24.71 -13.26 -11.92
CA SER A 161 23.97 -14.51 -12.00
C SER A 161 23.40 -15.03 -10.67
N SER A 162 23.85 -14.49 -9.52
CA SER A 162 23.36 -14.86 -8.18
C SER A 162 22.86 -13.61 -7.47
N SER A 163 21.55 -13.39 -7.41
CA SER A 163 20.98 -12.12 -6.95
C SER A 163 19.73 -12.30 -6.07
N ILE A 164 19.64 -11.47 -5.02
CA ILE A 164 18.42 -11.28 -4.23
C ILE A 164 17.81 -9.96 -4.70
N LEU A 165 16.57 -9.99 -5.15
CA LEU A 165 15.79 -8.81 -5.56
C LEU A 165 14.89 -8.40 -4.39
N GLU A 166 15.16 -7.21 -3.81
CA GLU A 166 14.53 -6.76 -2.56
C GLU A 166 13.83 -5.41 -2.76
N GLY A 167 12.55 -5.34 -2.42
CA GLY A 167 11.73 -4.12 -2.43
C GLY A 167 10.87 -3.99 -1.18
N ASP A 168 10.21 -2.87 -0.99
CA ASP A 168 9.37 -2.62 0.19
C ASP A 168 7.85 -2.68 -0.10
N SER A 169 7.46 -2.92 -1.34
CA SER A 169 6.07 -3.20 -1.71
C SER A 169 5.68 -4.64 -1.40
N GLU A 170 4.90 -4.86 -0.34
CA GLU A 170 4.39 -6.19 0.01
C GLU A 170 3.48 -6.77 -1.09
N VAL A 171 2.74 -5.93 -1.80
CA VAL A 171 1.85 -6.34 -2.91
C VAL A 171 2.68 -6.92 -4.05
N VAL A 172 3.71 -6.23 -4.48
CA VAL A 172 4.61 -6.68 -5.56
C VAL A 172 5.38 -7.93 -5.13
N TYR A 173 5.90 -7.96 -3.90
CA TYR A 173 6.61 -9.12 -3.36
C TYR A 173 5.72 -10.38 -3.38
N ARG A 174 4.48 -10.28 -2.89
CA ARG A 174 3.53 -11.40 -2.91
C ARG A 174 3.20 -11.84 -4.33
N ALA A 175 3.00 -10.89 -5.25
CA ALA A 175 2.74 -11.19 -6.64
C ALA A 175 3.93 -11.93 -7.30
N LEU A 176 5.17 -11.52 -7.03
CA LEU A 176 6.38 -12.18 -7.55
C LEU A 176 6.57 -13.61 -7.02
N GLN A 177 5.99 -13.95 -5.87
CA GLN A 177 6.03 -15.30 -5.29
C GLN A 177 4.82 -16.16 -5.64
N ALA A 178 3.71 -15.56 -6.09
CA ALA A 178 2.50 -16.28 -6.42
C ALA A 178 2.64 -17.00 -7.77
N SER A 179 1.92 -18.11 -7.91
CA SER A 179 1.83 -18.84 -9.17
C SER A 179 0.67 -18.39 -10.07
N ASP A 180 -0.24 -17.59 -9.54
CA ASP A 180 -1.45 -17.13 -10.23
C ASP A 180 -1.68 -15.63 -10.00
N TRP A 181 -1.36 -14.82 -11.01
CA TRP A 181 -1.53 -13.35 -11.05
C TRP A 181 -2.30 -12.85 -12.25
N HIS A 182 -2.91 -13.74 -13.03
CA HIS A 182 -3.53 -13.44 -14.33
C HIS A 182 -4.64 -12.38 -14.28
N HIS A 183 -5.20 -12.11 -13.12
CA HIS A 183 -6.27 -11.11 -12.92
C HIS A 183 -5.82 -9.83 -12.21
N SER A 184 -4.51 -9.62 -12.04
CA SER A 184 -3.95 -8.44 -11.38
C SER A 184 -3.56 -7.37 -12.39
N SER A 185 -3.72 -6.09 -12.02
CA SER A 185 -3.26 -4.93 -12.81
C SER A 185 -1.73 -4.94 -13.09
N ILE A 186 -0.96 -5.69 -12.31
CA ILE A 186 0.50 -5.85 -12.44
C ILE A 186 0.89 -7.22 -13.01
N GLY A 187 -0.08 -8.08 -13.39
CA GLY A 187 0.15 -9.47 -13.76
C GLY A 187 1.14 -9.66 -14.89
N GLU A 188 1.01 -8.89 -15.97
CA GLU A 188 1.93 -8.96 -17.13
C GLU A 188 3.36 -8.54 -16.74
N ILE A 189 3.51 -7.48 -15.93
CA ILE A 189 4.81 -6.99 -15.47
C ILE A 189 5.49 -8.02 -14.57
N VAL A 190 4.72 -8.66 -13.69
CA VAL A 190 5.20 -9.73 -12.81
C VAL A 190 5.64 -10.95 -13.63
N ASN A 191 4.85 -11.36 -14.61
CA ASN A 191 5.19 -12.47 -15.51
C ASN A 191 6.49 -12.21 -16.28
N ASP A 192 6.66 -11.02 -16.84
CA ASP A 192 7.90 -10.58 -17.47
C ASP A 192 9.08 -10.70 -16.51
N THR A 193 8.90 -10.22 -15.27
CA THR A 193 9.93 -10.22 -14.24
C THR A 193 10.35 -11.65 -13.87
N VAL A 194 9.38 -12.52 -13.61
CA VAL A 194 9.62 -13.93 -13.27
C VAL A 194 10.27 -14.69 -14.45
N SER A 195 9.86 -14.40 -15.68
CA SER A 195 10.48 -15.00 -16.86
C SER A 195 11.96 -14.60 -17.00
N MET A 196 12.32 -13.36 -16.72
CA MET A 196 13.71 -12.89 -16.79
C MET A 196 14.61 -13.51 -15.71
N VAL A 197 14.12 -13.70 -14.48
CA VAL A 197 14.92 -14.31 -13.41
C VAL A 197 15.26 -15.78 -13.69
N GLY A 198 14.50 -16.46 -14.56
CA GLY A 198 14.82 -17.80 -15.01
C GLY A 198 16.18 -17.94 -15.71
N SER A 199 16.76 -16.82 -16.20
CA SER A 199 18.12 -16.79 -16.76
C SER A 199 19.24 -16.69 -15.69
N LEU A 200 18.90 -16.38 -14.44
CA LEU A 200 19.86 -16.30 -13.34
C LEU A 200 20.15 -17.71 -12.79
N ARG A 201 21.38 -17.91 -12.36
CA ARG A 201 21.81 -19.18 -11.73
C ARG A 201 21.11 -19.40 -10.39
N THR A 202 21.01 -18.33 -9.60
CA THR A 202 20.36 -18.36 -8.28
C THR A 202 19.66 -17.01 -8.08
N PHE A 203 18.40 -17.07 -7.72
CA PHE A 203 17.66 -15.85 -7.38
C PHE A 203 16.69 -16.11 -6.25
N SER A 204 16.34 -15.03 -5.55
CA SER A 204 15.20 -14.98 -4.64
C SER A 204 14.61 -13.57 -4.60
N PHE A 205 13.33 -13.50 -4.30
CA PHE A 205 12.67 -12.24 -3.98
C PHE A 205 12.64 -12.08 -2.46
N SER A 206 12.90 -10.87 -1.99
CA SER A 206 12.89 -10.50 -0.58
C SER A 206 12.02 -9.25 -0.39
N HIS A 207 11.35 -9.19 0.75
CA HIS A 207 10.64 -7.99 1.18
C HIS A 207 11.38 -7.36 2.35
N THR A 208 11.56 -6.04 2.28
CA THR A 208 12.12 -5.25 3.39
C THR A 208 11.15 -4.14 3.77
N ARG A 209 11.39 -3.47 4.89
CA ARG A 209 10.68 -2.24 5.21
C ARG A 209 11.37 -1.05 4.53
N GLN A 210 10.65 0.06 4.38
CA GLN A 210 11.17 1.29 3.77
C GLN A 210 12.52 1.72 4.35
N GLN A 211 12.75 1.55 5.67
CA GLN A 211 14.04 1.87 6.31
C GLN A 211 15.19 1.04 5.75
N GLY A 212 14.96 -0.23 5.38
CA GLY A 212 15.94 -1.09 4.71
C GLY A 212 16.11 -0.76 3.23
N ASN A 213 15.14 -0.05 2.61
CA ASN A 213 15.13 0.31 1.19
C ASN A 213 15.56 1.76 0.89
N ASN A 214 15.99 2.52 1.91
CA ASN A 214 16.28 3.95 1.81
C ASN A 214 17.25 4.33 0.67
N ALA A 215 18.23 3.48 0.35
CA ALA A 215 19.19 3.75 -0.70
C ALA A 215 18.54 3.74 -2.10
N ALA A 216 17.69 2.75 -2.38
CA ALA A 216 16.93 2.70 -3.64
C ALA A 216 15.93 3.87 -3.71
N HIS A 217 15.26 4.17 -2.60
CA HIS A 217 14.36 5.32 -2.48
C HIS A 217 15.06 6.67 -2.77
N ALA A 218 16.27 6.86 -2.26
CA ALA A 218 17.04 8.07 -2.53
C ALA A 218 17.44 8.20 -4.00
N LEU A 219 17.72 7.06 -4.67
CA LEU A 219 18.03 7.04 -6.11
C LEU A 219 16.81 7.25 -7.00
N ALA A 220 15.61 6.93 -6.50
CA ALA A 220 14.36 7.17 -7.23
C ALA A 220 13.90 8.63 -7.17
N LYS A 221 14.42 9.45 -6.27
CA LYS A 221 14.15 10.89 -6.17
C LYS A 221 14.99 11.71 -7.14
#